data_99dc1d6a63ab3c5b4ca24fdde23abb16
#
_entry.id   99dc1d6a63ab3c5b4ca24fdde23abb16
#
_cell.length_a   1.000
_cell.length_b   1.000
_cell.length_c   1.000
_cell.angle_alpha   90.00
_cell.angle_beta   90.00
_cell.angle_gamma   90.00
#
_symmetry.space_group_name_H-M   'P 1'
#
loop_
_entity.id
_entity.type
_entity.pdbx_description
1 polymer ?
#
loop_
_entity_poly.entity_id
_entity_poly.type
_entity_poly.pdbx_seq_one_letter_code
_entity_poly.pdbx_strand_id
1 'polypeptide(L)'
;MRFVSSSAVEPTLLPPADEATVRRRGEELRALAAHHGVSVLRFASPGRLVGRVAEDKDALDTADFEIAARALLGAEVGLFSDRVLGKPHVSPDLIAAQPV
;
A
#
# COMPACT_ATOMS: atom_id res chain seq x y z
N MET A 1 -18.81 -22.82 22.62
CA MET A 1 -18.43 -22.36 22.05
C MET A 1 -17.97 -22.40 21.41
N ARG A 2 -18.05 -22.10 21.34
CA ARG A 2 -17.65 -21.70 20.58
C ARG A 2 -17.11 -21.43 19.92
N PHE A 3 -17.07 -21.22 19.71
CA PHE A 3 -16.45 -20.67 19.02
C PHE A 3 -15.91 -20.51 18.48
N VAL A 4 -16.17 -20.59 18.60
CA VAL A 4 -15.64 -20.11 18.05
C VAL A 4 -14.83 -20.02 17.61
N SER A 5 -14.97 -19.86 17.71
CA SER A 5 -14.24 -19.52 17.18
C SER A 5 -13.39 -19.58 16.57
N SER A 6 -13.53 -19.69 16.63
CA SER A 6 -12.52 -19.76 15.96
C SER A 6 -12.37 -19.20 14.85
N SER A 7 -13.16 -19.21 14.43
CA SER A 7 -13.21 -18.57 13.24
C SER A 7 -12.80 -17.20 13.35
N ALA A 8 -13.24 -16.63 14.27
CA ALA A 8 -12.84 -15.31 14.47
C ALA A 8 -11.40 -15.22 14.57
N VAL A 9 -10.83 -16.29 14.77
CA VAL A 9 -9.46 -16.37 14.89
C VAL A 9 -8.76 -16.32 13.60
N GLU A 10 -9.45 -16.74 12.59
CA GLU A 10 -8.87 -16.69 11.30
C GLU A 10 -8.66 -15.26 10.92
N PRO A 11 -7.49 -14.82 10.60
CA PRO A 11 -7.29 -13.46 10.16
C PRO A 11 -8.09 -13.25 8.91
N THR A 12 -8.87 -12.22 8.91
CA THR A 12 -9.60 -11.86 7.73
C THR A 12 -8.62 -11.35 6.72
N LEU A 13 -8.49 -12.06 5.62
CA LEU A 13 -7.65 -11.62 4.55
C LEU A 13 -8.43 -10.64 3.70
N LEU A 14 -7.95 -9.40 3.65
CA LEU A 14 -8.55 -8.42 2.78
C LEU A 14 -8.15 -8.71 1.34
N PRO A 15 -9.04 -8.46 0.38
CA PRO A 15 -8.64 -8.59 -1.01
C PRO A 15 -7.61 -7.52 -1.35
N PRO A 16 -6.73 -7.76 -2.31
CA PRO A 16 -5.78 -6.74 -2.74
C PRO A 16 -6.53 -5.53 -3.27
N ALA A 17 -6.03 -4.34 -2.98
CA ALA A 17 -6.63 -3.11 -3.47
C ALA A 17 -6.47 -3.05 -4.98
N ASP A 18 -7.58 -3.05 -5.73
CA ASP A 18 -7.50 -3.00 -7.18
C ASP A 18 -7.37 -1.55 -7.67
N GLU A 19 -7.13 -1.40 -8.96
CA GLU A 19 -6.90 -0.09 -9.54
C GLU A 19 -8.10 0.84 -9.37
N ALA A 20 -9.29 0.31 -9.56
CA ALA A 20 -10.50 1.13 -9.44
C ALA A 20 -10.67 1.68 -8.02
N THR A 21 -10.42 0.85 -7.01
CA THR A 21 -10.52 1.26 -5.61
C THR A 21 -9.48 2.32 -5.30
N VAL A 22 -8.25 2.13 -5.75
CA VAL A 22 -7.16 3.06 -5.50
C VAL A 22 -7.45 4.41 -6.17
N ARG A 23 -7.91 4.39 -7.42
CA ARG A 23 -8.18 5.64 -8.14
C ARG A 23 -9.38 6.38 -7.58
N ARG A 24 -10.40 5.65 -7.13
CA ARG A 24 -11.59 6.27 -6.55
C ARG A 24 -11.24 7.03 -5.27
N ARG A 25 -10.29 6.54 -4.51
CA ARG A 25 -9.85 7.17 -3.26
C ARG A 25 -8.45 7.79 -3.40
N GLY A 26 -8.05 8.09 -4.64
CA GLY A 26 -6.69 8.56 -4.92
C GLY A 26 -6.30 9.83 -4.20
N GLU A 27 -7.20 10.80 -4.14
CA GLU A 27 -6.91 12.06 -3.49
C GLU A 27 -6.67 11.88 -1.99
N GLU A 28 -7.54 11.09 -1.35
CA GLU A 28 -7.40 10.80 0.06
C GLU A 28 -6.13 9.99 0.32
N LEU A 29 -5.84 9.07 -0.58
CA LEU A 29 -4.66 8.22 -0.45
C LEU A 29 -3.37 9.04 -0.58
N ARG A 30 -3.34 9.98 -1.52
CA ARG A 30 -2.19 10.87 -1.68
C ARG A 30 -1.99 11.75 -0.44
N ALA A 31 -3.08 12.26 0.12
CA ALA A 31 -3.00 13.08 1.33
C ALA A 31 -2.47 12.26 2.50
N LEU A 32 -2.94 11.03 2.62
CA LEU A 32 -2.50 10.12 3.66
C LEU A 32 -1.02 9.80 3.50
N ALA A 33 -0.60 9.55 2.26
CA ALA A 33 0.80 9.27 1.95
C ALA A 33 1.69 10.45 2.35
N ALA A 34 1.28 11.66 1.99
CA ALA A 34 2.04 12.85 2.33
C ALA A 34 2.19 13.00 3.84
N HIS A 35 1.16 12.66 4.59
CA HIS A 35 1.21 12.71 6.05
C HIS A 35 2.29 11.78 6.62
N HIS A 36 2.57 10.70 5.92
CA HIS A 36 3.58 9.71 6.33
C HIS A 36 4.90 9.86 5.57
N GLY A 37 5.11 10.97 4.89
CA GLY A 37 6.38 11.24 4.22
C GLY A 37 6.54 10.50 2.90
N VAL A 38 5.43 10.11 2.27
CA VAL A 38 5.45 9.41 0.99
C VAL A 38 4.89 10.32 -0.08
N SER A 39 5.61 10.45 -1.19
CA SER A 39 5.18 11.28 -2.32
C SER A 39 5.27 10.48 -3.62
N VAL A 40 4.78 11.06 -4.70
CA VAL A 40 4.83 10.44 -6.04
C VAL A 40 4.26 9.03 -6.00
N LEU A 41 3.04 8.91 -5.44
CA LEU A 41 2.42 7.61 -5.27
C LEU A 41 1.93 7.08 -6.61
N ARG A 42 2.21 5.79 -6.86
CA ARG A 42 1.84 5.12 -8.10
C ARG A 42 1.20 3.78 -7.81
N PHE A 43 0.31 3.37 -8.69
CA PHE A 43 -0.31 2.05 -8.62
C PHE A 43 0.46 1.10 -9.53
N ALA A 44 0.95 -0.01 -8.98
CA ALA A 44 1.70 -1.00 -9.74
C ALA A 44 0.80 -2.16 -10.19
N SER A 45 0.15 -2.80 -9.24
CA SER A 45 -0.75 -3.92 -9.51
C SER A 45 -1.61 -4.10 -8.25
N PRO A 46 -2.62 -4.96 -8.28
CA PRO A 46 -3.49 -5.11 -7.12
C PRO A 46 -2.71 -5.35 -5.83
N GLY A 47 -2.94 -4.48 -4.86
CA GLY A 47 -2.29 -4.55 -3.56
C GLY A 47 -0.87 -4.00 -3.51
N ARG A 48 -0.35 -3.45 -4.60
CA ARG A 48 1.04 -3.01 -4.66
C ARG A 48 1.14 -1.57 -5.15
N LEU A 49 1.70 -0.71 -4.29
CA LEU A 49 1.94 0.69 -4.61
C LEU A 49 3.43 0.98 -4.57
N VAL A 50 3.85 2.00 -5.30
CA VAL A 50 5.22 2.49 -5.29
C VAL A 50 5.17 3.95 -4.91
N GLY A 51 6.09 4.39 -4.06
CA GLY A 51 6.15 5.78 -3.67
C GLY A 51 7.55 6.19 -3.30
N ARG A 52 7.77 7.51 -3.27
CA ARG A 52 9.03 8.07 -2.83
C ARG A 52 8.94 8.31 -1.33
N VAL A 53 9.76 7.59 -0.57
CA VAL A 53 9.78 7.73 0.89
C VAL A 53 10.84 8.75 1.26
N ALA A 54 10.47 9.72 2.09
CA ALA A 54 11.40 10.76 2.53
C ALA A 54 12.59 10.13 3.27
N GLU A 55 13.76 10.76 3.16
CA GLU A 55 14.99 10.19 3.71
C GLU A 55 14.97 10.05 5.22
N ASP A 56 14.23 10.92 5.90
CA ASP A 56 14.14 10.88 7.35
C ASP A 56 13.09 9.88 7.84
N LYS A 57 12.45 9.14 6.95
CA LYS A 57 11.44 8.14 7.30
C LYS A 57 12.03 6.74 7.19
N ASP A 58 11.53 5.84 8.02
CA ASP A 58 12.04 4.47 8.08
C ASP A 58 10.92 3.46 7.82
N ALA A 59 11.24 2.19 8.06
CA ALA A 59 10.29 1.10 7.81
C ALA A 59 9.05 1.21 8.68
N LEU A 60 9.15 1.78 9.88
CA LEU A 60 7.98 1.94 10.74
C LEU A 60 7.02 2.97 10.17
N ASP A 61 7.55 4.06 9.62
CA ASP A 61 6.71 5.07 8.98
C ASP A 61 5.99 4.49 7.78
N THR A 62 6.67 3.66 7.00
CA THR A 62 6.08 2.99 5.86
C THR A 62 4.98 2.02 6.31
N ALA A 63 5.23 1.27 7.38
CA ALA A 63 4.25 0.34 7.91
C ALA A 63 3.01 1.09 8.42
N ASP A 64 3.21 2.23 9.06
CA ASP A 64 2.09 3.04 9.54
C ASP A 64 1.23 3.52 8.37
N PHE A 65 1.86 3.93 7.28
CA PHE A 65 1.11 4.30 6.08
C PHE A 65 0.30 3.12 5.55
N GLU A 66 0.92 1.93 5.49
CA GLU A 66 0.23 0.74 4.99
C GLU A 66 -1.00 0.41 5.84
N ILE A 67 -0.87 0.50 7.15
CA ILE A 67 -1.98 0.23 8.05
C ILE A 67 -3.12 1.22 7.80
N ALA A 68 -2.78 2.51 7.70
CA ALA A 68 -3.78 3.54 7.47
C ALA A 68 -4.43 3.40 6.09
N ALA A 69 -3.65 3.03 5.08
CA ALA A 69 -4.17 2.84 3.73
C ALA A 69 -5.13 1.65 3.66
N ARG A 70 -4.81 0.56 4.35
CA ARG A 70 -5.72 -0.58 4.42
C ARG A 70 -7.05 -0.18 5.04
N ALA A 71 -7.01 0.62 6.10
CA ALA A 71 -8.23 1.09 6.74
C ALA A 71 -9.03 1.99 5.81
N LEU A 72 -8.36 2.86 5.07
CA LEU A 72 -9.01 3.77 4.14
C LEU A 72 -9.69 3.01 3.00
N LEU A 73 -9.00 2.03 2.43
CA LEU A 73 -9.46 1.34 1.22
C LEU A 73 -10.28 0.10 1.52
N GLY A 74 -10.20 -0.44 2.73
CA GLY A 74 -10.82 -1.72 3.05
C GLY A 74 -10.22 -2.86 2.25
N ALA A 75 -8.92 -2.77 1.92
CA ALA A 75 -8.25 -3.71 1.05
C ALA A 75 -6.78 -3.80 1.42
N GLU A 76 -6.14 -4.89 1.01
CA GLU A 76 -4.73 -5.10 1.31
C GLU A 76 -3.86 -4.21 0.43
N VAL A 77 -2.87 -3.56 1.06
CA VAL A 77 -1.97 -2.63 0.39
C VAL A 77 -0.57 -2.79 0.94
N GLY A 78 0.40 -2.90 0.05
CA GLY A 78 1.81 -2.83 0.40
C GLY A 78 2.47 -1.70 -0.36
N LEU A 79 3.40 -1.00 0.29
CA LEU A 79 4.12 0.10 -0.32
C LEU A 79 5.57 -0.29 -0.55
N PHE A 80 6.03 -0.07 -1.76
CA PHE A 80 7.43 -0.25 -2.12
C PHE A 80 8.06 1.11 -2.36
N SER A 81 9.25 1.33 -1.80
CA SER A 81 10.00 2.55 -2.06
C SER A 81 10.45 2.55 -3.52
N ASP A 82 10.43 3.71 -4.17
CA ASP A 82 10.90 3.81 -5.55
C ASP A 82 12.39 3.50 -5.69
N ARG A 83 13.12 3.40 -4.58
CA ARG A 83 14.52 2.99 -4.61
C ARG A 83 14.68 1.57 -5.11
N VAL A 84 13.65 0.72 -4.97
CA VAL A 84 13.72 -0.65 -5.49
C VAL A 84 13.85 -0.67 -7.00
N LEU A 85 13.44 0.39 -7.67
CA LEU A 85 13.49 0.46 -9.13
C LEU A 85 14.91 0.44 -9.68
N GLY A 86 15.89 0.75 -8.83
CA GLY A 86 17.30 0.67 -9.22
C GLY A 86 17.93 -0.68 -9.00
N LYS A 87 17.19 -1.65 -8.48
CA LYS A 87 17.72 -2.98 -8.22
C LYS A 87 17.68 -3.83 -9.48
N PRO A 88 18.57 -4.84 -9.61
CA PRO A 88 18.63 -5.64 -10.84
C PRO A 88 17.46 -6.58 -11.08
N HIS A 89 16.71 -6.94 -10.04
CA HIS A 89 15.61 -7.91 -10.20
C HIS A 89 14.29 -7.30 -9.73
N VAL A 90 13.88 -6.23 -10.38
CA VAL A 90 12.64 -5.54 -10.04
C VAL A 90 11.48 -6.13 -10.82
N SER A 91 10.35 -6.34 -10.14
CA SER A 91 9.13 -6.83 -10.80
C SER A 91 8.69 -5.85 -11.88
N PRO A 92 8.27 -6.34 -13.05
CA PRO A 92 7.83 -5.46 -14.13
C PRO A 92 6.67 -4.54 -13.74
N ASP A 93 5.77 -4.98 -12.86
CA ASP A 93 4.63 -4.16 -12.44
C ASP A 93 5.09 -2.91 -11.69
N LEU A 94 6.16 -3.00 -10.93
CA LEU A 94 6.68 -1.84 -10.20
C LEU A 94 7.29 -0.82 -11.16
N ILE A 95 7.95 -1.32 -12.21
CA ILE A 95 8.55 -0.45 -13.22
C ILE A 95 7.47 0.28 -14.01
N ALA A 96 6.38 -0.41 -14.31
CA ALA A 96 5.30 0.13 -15.12
C ALA A 96 4.24 0.88 -14.30
N ALA A 97 4.47 1.09 -13.02
CA ALA A 97 3.48 1.72 -12.13
C ALA A 97 3.07 3.11 -12.63
N GLN A 98 1.78 3.40 -12.50
CA GLN A 98 1.19 4.65 -12.99
C GLN A 98 0.77 5.54 -11.85
N PRO A 99 0.82 6.87 -12.00
CA PRO A 99 0.42 7.78 -10.93
C PRO A 99 -1.01 7.50 -10.45
N VAL A 100 -1.17 7.63 -9.16
CA VAL A 100 -2.48 7.48 -8.53
C VAL A 100 -3.31 8.73 -8.72
#